data_809cdb3d9fc41679e1f0ab7c4f1aa2a1
#
_entry.id   809cdb3d9fc41679e1f0ab7c4f1aa2a1
#
_cell.length_a   1.000
_cell.length_b   1.000
_cell.length_c   1.000
_cell.angle_alpha   90.00
_cell.angle_beta   90.00
_cell.angle_gamma   90.00
#
_symmetry.space_group_name_H-M   'P 1'
#
loop_
_entity.id
_entity.type
_entity.pdbx_description
1 polymer ?
#
loop_
_entity_poly.entity_id
_entity_poly.type
_entity_poly.pdbx_seq_one_letter_code
_entity_poly.pdbx_strand_id
1 'polypeptide(L)'
;MENTNQFLGTERVGKLMRRYAVPCIISLLVGALYNIVDQIFIANASYLGSYGNAANTVVFPLTVVALAIAVMIGDGCCAFVSISLGKGEVGEARKSVGSAVVLSIASSLVLTALYLGFADPIISMFGGTVNEETFHYAREYFFYISLGIPFYMFGQAMNPVIRADGDPRFAMISTLAGAVLNIILDPIFIFECKWGMMGAAVATVLGQIVTAALAVWYLCRMKTVKPGKGDFRLHASLCTRMLTLGITSFLSQISLVAAMAAINNMLRKYGALDEIFSQEQYAQIPMAVVGIVMKFFQIVISIVVGMAAGCIPVVGYNMGAGKKTRVRELFTKLLLCEAIVGAVALVLAEGFPRQLIAVFGAANESGYYTDFAIKAFRTYLCMMVLACVNKACFIFLQAVGKAFSSTMLSMVREVVFGVGFALLLPRFFGLDGVLYSMPVSDVLTFVIAAGMIVKTYRELNTEGATVL
;
A
#
# COMPACT_ATOMS: atom_id res chain seq x y z
N MET A 1 -24.91 9.16 -23.17
CA MET A 1 -23.52 9.64 -23.02
C MET A 1 -22.62 8.55 -23.55
N GLU A 2 -21.78 8.87 -24.52
CA GLU A 2 -20.81 7.93 -25.05
C GLU A 2 -19.81 7.50 -23.96
N ASN A 3 -19.49 6.22 -23.96
CA ASN A 3 -18.47 5.67 -23.08
C ASN A 3 -17.10 6.13 -23.60
N THR A 4 -16.59 7.22 -23.03
CA THR A 4 -15.30 7.83 -23.42
C THR A 4 -14.11 6.91 -23.17
N ASN A 5 -14.31 5.78 -22.48
CA ASN A 5 -13.25 4.80 -22.17
C ASN A 5 -13.17 3.64 -23.20
N GLN A 6 -13.85 3.73 -24.34
CA GLN A 6 -13.79 2.68 -25.39
C GLN A 6 -12.36 2.37 -25.86
N PHE A 7 -11.44 3.34 -25.78
CA PHE A 7 -10.04 3.13 -26.11
C PHE A 7 -9.36 2.02 -25.26
N LEU A 8 -9.86 1.75 -24.06
CA LEU A 8 -9.35 0.66 -23.20
C LEU A 8 -9.54 -0.72 -23.84
N GLY A 9 -10.57 -0.85 -24.69
CA GLY A 9 -10.85 -2.08 -25.44
C GLY A 9 -10.25 -2.16 -26.83
N THR A 10 -9.60 -1.11 -27.32
CA THR A 10 -9.15 -1.01 -28.73
C THR A 10 -7.66 -0.69 -28.87
N GLU A 11 -7.07 0.14 -28.01
CA GLU A 11 -5.65 0.46 -28.06
C GLU A 11 -4.77 -0.76 -27.73
N ARG A 12 -3.50 -0.71 -28.17
CA ARG A 12 -2.51 -1.76 -27.88
C ARG A 12 -2.34 -1.94 -26.37
N VAL A 13 -2.40 -3.18 -25.89
CA VAL A 13 -2.30 -3.55 -24.48
C VAL A 13 -1.06 -2.97 -23.81
N GLY A 14 0.12 -3.07 -24.42
CA GLY A 14 1.34 -2.54 -23.84
C GLY A 14 1.36 -1.01 -23.69
N LYS A 15 0.70 -0.29 -24.62
CA LYS A 15 0.54 1.16 -24.53
C LYS A 15 -0.38 1.55 -23.36
N LEU A 16 -1.49 0.82 -23.21
CA LEU A 16 -2.45 1.02 -22.12
C LEU A 16 -1.81 0.73 -20.75
N MET A 17 -1.09 -0.40 -20.63
CA MET A 17 -0.39 -0.74 -19.40
C MET A 17 0.57 0.38 -18.99
N ARG A 18 1.40 0.87 -19.90
CA ARG A 18 2.32 1.96 -19.63
C ARG A 18 1.60 3.25 -19.22
N ARG A 19 0.50 3.59 -19.92
CA ARG A 19 -0.30 4.79 -19.66
C ARG A 19 -0.93 4.79 -18.25
N TYR A 20 -1.30 3.62 -17.75
CA TYR A 20 -1.96 3.46 -16.44
C TYR A 20 -0.99 3.07 -15.32
N ALA A 21 -0.04 2.19 -15.59
CA ALA A 21 0.88 1.71 -14.58
C ALA A 21 1.90 2.78 -14.16
N VAL A 22 2.52 3.48 -15.11
CA VAL A 22 3.58 4.46 -14.80
C VAL A 22 3.09 5.57 -13.86
N PRO A 23 1.96 6.25 -14.09
CA PRO A 23 1.47 7.24 -13.15
C PRO A 23 1.17 6.67 -11.77
N CYS A 24 0.62 5.46 -11.68
CA CYS A 24 0.31 4.81 -10.42
C CYS A 24 1.58 4.43 -9.64
N ILE A 25 2.59 3.90 -10.33
CA ILE A 25 3.92 3.61 -9.75
C ILE A 25 4.53 4.89 -9.17
N ILE A 26 4.54 5.98 -9.94
CA ILE A 26 5.08 7.27 -9.49
C ILE A 26 4.33 7.76 -8.24
N SER A 27 3.00 7.69 -8.23
CA SER A 27 2.18 8.09 -7.07
C SER A 27 2.55 7.32 -5.81
N LEU A 28 2.69 5.99 -5.90
CA LEU A 28 3.00 5.15 -4.75
C LEU A 28 4.45 5.29 -4.30
N LEU A 29 5.40 5.42 -5.22
CA LEU A 29 6.80 5.68 -4.89
C LEU A 29 6.98 7.02 -4.19
N VAL A 30 6.37 8.06 -4.71
CA VAL A 30 6.43 9.39 -4.08
C VAL A 30 5.77 9.35 -2.70
N GLY A 31 4.65 8.65 -2.54
CA GLY A 31 4.02 8.42 -1.25
C GLY A 31 4.92 7.71 -0.24
N ALA A 32 5.67 6.70 -0.66
CA ALA A 32 6.63 6.01 0.20
C ALA A 32 7.85 6.90 0.54
N LEU A 33 8.35 7.64 -0.44
CA LEU A 33 9.52 8.51 -0.26
C LEU A 33 9.22 9.72 0.62
N TYR A 34 8.07 10.37 0.47
CA TYR A 34 7.79 11.54 1.31
C TYR A 34 7.63 11.16 2.80
N ASN A 35 7.10 9.99 3.11
CA ASN A 35 7.06 9.49 4.49
C ASN A 35 8.47 9.33 5.08
N ILE A 36 9.43 8.87 4.27
CA ILE A 36 10.83 8.75 4.70
C ILE A 36 11.43 10.14 4.91
N VAL A 37 11.16 11.09 4.02
CA VAL A 37 11.65 12.47 4.11
C VAL A 37 11.10 13.17 5.35
N ASP A 38 9.81 13.01 5.63
CA ASP A 38 9.17 13.55 6.85
C ASP A 38 9.85 13.03 8.13
N GLN A 39 10.11 11.71 8.19
CA GLN A 39 10.87 11.12 9.31
C GLN A 39 12.28 11.68 9.44
N ILE A 40 12.96 11.95 8.32
CA ILE A 40 14.29 12.57 8.31
C ILE A 40 14.24 13.99 8.89
N PHE A 41 13.25 14.79 8.51
CA PHE A 41 13.09 16.12 9.07
C PHE A 41 12.82 16.11 10.58
N ILE A 42 11.92 15.23 11.05
CA ILE A 42 11.64 15.07 12.49
C ILE A 42 12.91 14.63 13.23
N ALA A 43 13.66 13.65 12.68
CA ALA A 43 14.89 13.15 13.31
C ALA A 43 16.00 14.19 13.41
N ASN A 44 16.07 15.13 12.47
CA ASN A 44 17.06 16.22 12.47
C ASN A 44 16.66 17.45 13.27
N ALA A 45 15.44 17.49 13.81
CA ALA A 45 15.00 18.54 14.72
C ALA A 45 15.57 18.30 16.12
N SER A 46 16.68 18.96 16.45
CA SER A 46 17.42 18.74 17.68
C SER A 46 16.60 18.95 18.96
N TYR A 47 15.61 19.84 18.93
CA TYR A 47 14.72 20.11 20.06
C TYR A 47 13.64 19.05 20.28
N LEU A 48 13.35 18.20 19.28
CA LEU A 48 12.46 17.04 19.43
C LEU A 48 13.20 15.79 19.93
N GLY A 49 14.48 15.70 19.63
CA GLY A 49 15.29 14.55 19.96
C GLY A 49 14.78 13.24 19.35
N SER A 50 15.08 12.14 19.99
CA SER A 50 14.57 10.81 19.60
C SER A 50 13.07 10.62 19.88
N TYR A 51 12.50 11.46 20.74
CA TYR A 51 11.09 11.37 21.14
C TYR A 51 10.13 11.68 19.98
N GLY A 52 10.50 12.62 19.10
CA GLY A 52 9.72 12.93 17.91
C GLY A 52 9.60 11.73 16.96
N ASN A 53 10.70 11.05 16.70
CA ASN A 53 10.71 9.84 15.89
C ASN A 53 9.94 8.68 16.53
N ALA A 54 10.06 8.50 17.84
CA ALA A 54 9.29 7.51 18.60
C ALA A 54 7.79 7.79 18.50
N ALA A 55 7.38 9.05 18.66
CA ALA A 55 5.99 9.46 18.51
C ALA A 55 5.42 9.19 17.11
N ASN A 56 6.17 9.50 16.06
CA ASN A 56 5.79 9.20 14.70
C ASN A 56 5.61 7.69 14.47
N THR A 57 6.50 6.87 15.02
CA THR A 57 6.43 5.41 14.94
C THR A 57 5.18 4.86 15.62
N VAL A 58 4.77 5.43 16.76
CA VAL A 58 3.54 5.04 17.47
C VAL A 58 2.28 5.37 16.67
N VAL A 59 2.26 6.51 15.99
CA VAL A 59 1.09 6.98 15.22
C VAL A 59 1.00 6.35 13.84
N PHE A 60 2.12 5.93 13.25
CA PHE A 60 2.16 5.36 11.90
C PHE A 60 1.15 4.22 11.65
N PRO A 61 1.00 3.19 12.52
CA PRO A 61 -0.01 2.14 12.33
C PRO A 61 -1.44 2.68 12.22
N LEU A 62 -1.74 3.76 12.91
CA LEU A 62 -3.07 4.38 12.90
C LEU A 62 -3.38 5.06 11.57
N THR A 63 -2.37 5.64 10.93
CA THR A 63 -2.51 6.17 9.57
C THR A 63 -2.68 5.06 8.54
N VAL A 64 -2.05 3.90 8.76
CA VAL A 64 -2.21 2.73 7.88
C VAL A 64 -3.61 2.13 7.99
N VAL A 65 -4.23 2.15 9.16
CA VAL A 65 -5.64 1.74 9.31
C VAL A 65 -6.56 2.63 8.46
N ALA A 66 -6.36 3.94 8.51
CA ALA A 66 -7.11 4.88 7.66
C ALA A 66 -6.88 4.61 6.17
N LEU A 67 -5.63 4.37 5.77
CA LEU A 67 -5.29 4.00 4.39
C LEU A 67 -5.96 2.68 3.98
N ALA A 68 -5.96 1.68 4.83
CA ALA A 68 -6.58 0.38 4.54
C ALA A 68 -8.07 0.51 4.22
N ILE A 69 -8.80 1.30 5.00
CA ILE A 69 -10.22 1.57 4.75
C ILE A 69 -10.41 2.36 3.45
N ALA A 70 -9.59 3.37 3.22
CA ALA A 70 -9.67 4.20 2.03
C ALA A 70 -9.41 3.41 0.73
N VAL A 71 -8.36 2.58 0.69
CA VAL A 71 -8.06 1.76 -0.48
C VAL A 71 -9.04 0.61 -0.67
N MET A 72 -9.65 0.09 0.39
CA MET A 72 -10.75 -0.87 0.28
C MET A 72 -11.91 -0.27 -0.51
N ILE A 73 -12.30 0.95 -0.20
CA ILE A 73 -13.35 1.66 -0.92
C ILE A 73 -12.90 2.02 -2.34
N GLY A 74 -11.73 2.60 -2.48
CA GLY A 74 -11.22 3.13 -3.75
C GLY A 74 -10.90 2.05 -4.78
N ASP A 75 -10.11 1.06 -4.45
CA ASP A 75 -9.74 -0.02 -5.36
C ASP A 75 -10.93 -0.94 -5.66
N GLY A 76 -11.78 -1.18 -4.68
CA GLY A 76 -13.03 -1.92 -4.88
C GLY A 76 -13.97 -1.20 -5.85
N CYS A 77 -14.13 0.10 -5.69
CA CYS A 77 -14.91 0.93 -6.62
C CYS A 77 -14.27 0.95 -8.01
N CYS A 78 -12.96 1.12 -8.10
CA CYS A 78 -12.22 1.11 -9.36
C CYS A 78 -12.44 -0.18 -10.15
N ALA A 79 -12.32 -1.34 -9.49
CA ALA A 79 -12.54 -2.63 -10.12
C ALA A 79 -14.00 -2.80 -10.58
N PHE A 80 -14.95 -2.47 -9.72
CA PHE A 80 -16.38 -2.58 -10.05
C PHE A 80 -16.79 -1.65 -11.19
N VAL A 81 -16.39 -0.38 -11.13
CA VAL A 81 -16.68 0.62 -12.18
C VAL A 81 -16.08 0.20 -13.52
N SER A 82 -14.86 -0.28 -13.52
CA SER A 82 -14.16 -0.69 -14.75
C SER A 82 -14.85 -1.86 -15.42
N ILE A 83 -15.28 -2.87 -14.65
CA ILE A 83 -16.06 -4.00 -15.17
C ILE A 83 -17.42 -3.54 -15.68
N SER A 84 -18.11 -2.68 -14.94
CA SER A 84 -19.43 -2.16 -15.34
C SER A 84 -19.35 -1.33 -16.62
N LEU A 85 -18.31 -0.51 -16.78
CA LEU A 85 -18.08 0.24 -18.02
C LEU A 85 -17.82 -0.68 -19.21
N GLY A 86 -17.07 -1.77 -19.00
CA GLY A 86 -16.85 -2.79 -20.02
C GLY A 86 -18.14 -3.48 -20.47
N LYS A 87 -19.07 -3.70 -19.54
CA LYS A 87 -20.41 -4.24 -19.83
C LYS A 87 -21.37 -3.23 -20.46
N GLY A 88 -21.01 -1.96 -20.50
CA GLY A 88 -21.89 -0.89 -20.92
C GLY A 88 -22.90 -0.40 -19.86
N GLU A 89 -22.74 -0.85 -18.61
CA GLU A 89 -23.60 -0.50 -17.48
C GLU A 89 -23.16 0.82 -16.82
N VAL A 90 -23.18 1.92 -17.57
CA VAL A 90 -22.68 3.23 -17.09
C VAL A 90 -23.45 3.75 -15.88
N GLY A 91 -24.76 3.47 -15.79
CA GLY A 91 -25.60 3.85 -14.65
C GLY A 91 -25.15 3.21 -13.33
N GLU A 92 -24.82 1.91 -13.35
CA GLU A 92 -24.28 1.20 -12.18
C GLU A 92 -22.89 1.75 -11.78
N ALA A 93 -22.04 2.06 -12.76
CA ALA A 93 -20.74 2.67 -12.52
C ALA A 93 -20.88 4.04 -11.80
N ARG A 94 -21.80 4.91 -12.25
CA ARG A 94 -22.05 6.20 -11.60
C ARG A 94 -22.57 6.07 -10.17
N LYS A 95 -23.52 5.18 -9.94
CA LYS A 95 -24.04 4.89 -8.60
C LYS A 95 -22.93 4.39 -7.66
N SER A 96 -22.01 3.58 -8.17
CA SER A 96 -20.87 3.08 -7.42
C SER A 96 -19.91 4.20 -7.02
N VAL A 97 -19.62 5.12 -7.92
CA VAL A 97 -18.79 6.31 -7.61
C VAL A 97 -19.46 7.18 -6.56
N GLY A 98 -20.74 7.46 -6.68
CA GLY A 98 -21.51 8.21 -5.68
C GLY A 98 -21.50 7.53 -4.31
N SER A 99 -21.72 6.20 -4.28
CA SER A 99 -21.64 5.40 -3.05
C SER A 99 -20.24 5.41 -2.44
N ALA A 100 -19.18 5.34 -3.26
CA ALA A 100 -17.80 5.42 -2.79
C ALA A 100 -17.47 6.78 -2.15
N VAL A 101 -17.96 7.88 -2.72
CA VAL A 101 -17.82 9.22 -2.15
C VAL A 101 -18.46 9.29 -0.77
N VAL A 102 -19.71 8.83 -0.65
CA VAL A 102 -20.44 8.84 0.63
C VAL A 102 -19.77 7.93 1.65
N LEU A 103 -19.38 6.71 1.26
CA LEU A 103 -18.68 5.77 2.15
C LEU A 103 -17.34 6.33 2.65
N SER A 104 -16.56 6.95 1.77
CA SER A 104 -15.25 7.50 2.17
C SER A 104 -15.40 8.67 3.15
N ILE A 105 -16.39 9.54 2.93
CA ILE A 105 -16.68 10.65 3.86
C ILE A 105 -17.22 10.10 5.19
N ALA A 106 -18.22 9.23 5.15
CA ALA A 106 -18.82 8.68 6.36
C ALA A 106 -17.83 7.87 7.21
N SER A 107 -17.08 6.96 6.59
CA SER A 107 -16.07 6.16 7.30
C SER A 107 -14.94 7.01 7.87
N SER A 108 -14.51 8.03 7.15
CA SER A 108 -13.47 8.95 7.62
C SER A 108 -13.92 9.78 8.82
N LEU A 109 -15.16 10.26 8.82
CA LEU A 109 -15.73 11.01 9.95
C LEU A 109 -15.88 10.10 11.18
N VAL A 110 -16.35 8.87 10.99
CA VAL A 110 -16.45 7.89 12.08
C VAL A 110 -15.07 7.58 12.65
N LEU A 111 -14.08 7.32 11.82
CA LEU A 111 -12.72 7.05 12.26
C LEU A 111 -12.10 8.25 12.99
N THR A 112 -12.30 9.46 12.47
CA THR A 112 -11.85 10.69 13.13
C THR A 112 -12.48 10.85 14.51
N ALA A 113 -13.78 10.61 14.64
CA ALA A 113 -14.47 10.66 15.92
C ALA A 113 -13.92 9.63 16.92
N LEU A 114 -13.66 8.40 16.47
CA LEU A 114 -13.04 7.37 17.29
C LEU A 114 -11.61 7.74 17.71
N TYR A 115 -10.81 8.27 16.81
CA TYR A 115 -9.44 8.68 17.09
C TYR A 115 -9.35 9.86 18.07
N LEU A 116 -10.22 10.84 17.92
CA LEU A 116 -10.27 11.98 18.84
C LEU A 116 -10.88 11.60 20.19
N GLY A 117 -11.91 10.74 20.21
CA GLY A 117 -12.60 10.33 21.44
C GLY A 117 -11.79 9.34 22.28
N PHE A 118 -10.97 8.50 21.66
CA PHE A 118 -10.20 7.43 22.31
C PHE A 118 -8.70 7.56 22.08
N ALA A 119 -8.19 8.79 21.93
CA ALA A 119 -6.78 9.04 21.59
C ALA A 119 -5.82 8.42 22.60
N ASP A 120 -6.01 8.66 23.89
CA ASP A 120 -5.09 8.20 24.94
C ASP A 120 -5.04 6.67 25.07
N PRO A 121 -6.18 5.94 25.11
CA PRO A 121 -6.14 4.48 25.07
C PRO A 121 -5.49 3.90 23.81
N ILE A 122 -5.74 4.49 22.65
CA ILE A 122 -5.19 4.04 21.38
C ILE A 122 -3.67 4.22 21.35
N ILE A 123 -3.17 5.39 21.72
CA ILE A 123 -1.73 5.67 21.79
C ILE A 123 -1.04 4.73 22.79
N SER A 124 -1.66 4.48 23.93
CA SER A 124 -1.15 3.57 24.94
C SER A 124 -1.04 2.14 24.41
N MET A 125 -2.02 1.68 23.66
CA MET A 125 -2.05 0.34 23.05
C MET A 125 -0.92 0.15 22.03
N PHE A 126 -0.52 1.20 21.32
CA PHE A 126 0.56 1.17 20.31
C PHE A 126 1.96 1.54 20.88
N GLY A 127 2.10 1.56 22.20
CA GLY A 127 3.41 1.71 22.87
C GLY A 127 3.81 3.16 23.14
N GLY A 128 2.89 4.11 23.13
CA GLY A 128 3.15 5.51 23.43
C GLY A 128 3.52 5.79 24.89
N THR A 129 3.32 4.82 25.78
CA THR A 129 3.57 4.95 27.24
C THR A 129 5.01 4.63 27.67
N VAL A 130 5.95 4.56 26.75
CA VAL A 130 7.38 4.29 27.08
C VAL A 130 7.96 5.37 27.98
N ASN A 131 7.63 6.63 27.73
CA ASN A 131 7.94 7.79 28.57
C ASN A 131 6.94 8.93 28.34
N GLU A 132 6.95 9.92 29.23
CA GLU A 132 6.02 11.04 29.18
C GLU A 132 6.20 11.92 27.93
N GLU A 133 7.43 12.16 27.50
CA GLU A 133 7.72 12.99 26.32
C GLU A 133 7.22 12.33 25.03
N THR A 134 7.48 11.04 24.86
CA THR A 134 6.96 10.29 23.69
C THR A 134 5.44 10.29 23.67
N PHE A 135 4.80 10.12 24.83
CA PHE A 135 3.34 10.17 24.92
C PHE A 135 2.80 11.55 24.57
N HIS A 136 3.42 12.62 25.09
CA HIS A 136 3.05 13.99 24.80
C HIS A 136 3.15 14.31 23.31
N TYR A 137 4.28 14.00 22.68
CA TYR A 137 4.48 14.23 21.26
C TYR A 137 3.59 13.35 20.36
N ALA A 138 3.37 12.09 20.76
CA ALA A 138 2.47 11.19 20.04
C ALA A 138 1.02 11.69 20.09
N ARG A 139 0.58 12.17 21.26
CA ARG A 139 -0.77 12.75 21.44
C ARG A 139 -0.97 14.01 20.61
N GLU A 140 0.01 14.93 20.63
CA GLU A 140 -0.01 16.15 19.83
C GLU A 140 -0.05 15.82 18.32
N TYR A 141 0.87 14.98 17.85
CA TYR A 141 0.92 14.56 16.46
C TYR A 141 -0.36 13.85 16.01
N PHE A 142 -0.84 12.92 16.81
CA PHE A 142 -2.05 12.16 16.54
C PHE A 142 -3.31 13.02 16.49
N PHE A 143 -3.42 14.02 17.37
CA PHE A 143 -4.54 14.95 17.34
C PHE A 143 -4.64 15.68 16.01
N TYR A 144 -3.54 16.29 15.54
CA TYR A 144 -3.56 17.04 14.28
C TYR A 144 -3.69 16.13 13.06
N ILE A 145 -3.05 14.97 13.05
CA ILE A 145 -3.21 13.96 12.00
C ILE A 145 -4.67 13.48 11.94
N SER A 146 -5.32 13.28 13.08
CA SER A 146 -6.72 12.85 13.13
C SER A 146 -7.67 13.87 12.52
N LEU A 147 -7.40 15.14 12.68
CA LEU A 147 -8.16 16.21 12.00
C LEU A 147 -8.02 16.14 10.48
N GLY A 148 -6.91 15.64 9.98
CA GLY A 148 -6.66 15.46 8.54
C GLY A 148 -7.18 14.15 7.96
N ILE A 149 -7.61 13.19 8.78
CA ILE A 149 -8.09 11.87 8.32
C ILE A 149 -9.20 11.96 7.27
N PRO A 150 -10.22 12.82 7.39
CA PRO A 150 -11.24 12.95 6.34
C PRO A 150 -10.65 13.30 4.98
N PHE A 151 -9.73 14.23 4.92
CA PHE A 151 -9.07 14.65 3.68
C PHE A 151 -8.16 13.55 3.14
N TYR A 152 -7.39 12.92 4.02
CA TYR A 152 -6.50 11.83 3.66
C TYR A 152 -7.25 10.64 3.05
N MET A 153 -8.26 10.13 3.76
CA MET A 153 -9.05 8.99 3.30
C MET A 153 -9.79 9.31 2.00
N PHE A 154 -10.35 10.51 1.89
CA PHE A 154 -11.03 10.94 0.67
C PHE A 154 -10.09 10.96 -0.54
N GLY A 155 -8.92 11.57 -0.40
CA GLY A 155 -7.91 11.62 -1.46
C GLY A 155 -7.42 10.24 -1.88
N GLN A 156 -7.17 9.36 -0.91
CA GLN A 156 -6.71 7.98 -1.17
C GLN A 156 -7.80 7.11 -1.80
N ALA A 157 -9.06 7.27 -1.39
CA ALA A 157 -10.17 6.53 -1.97
C ALA A 157 -10.52 7.01 -3.39
N MET A 158 -10.42 8.30 -3.66
CA MET A 158 -10.76 8.86 -4.97
C MET A 158 -9.67 8.67 -6.02
N ASN A 159 -8.43 8.47 -5.64
CA ASN A 159 -7.33 8.26 -6.61
C ASN A 159 -7.60 7.08 -7.56
N PRO A 160 -7.94 5.85 -7.08
CA PRO A 160 -8.35 4.76 -7.98
C PRO A 160 -9.59 5.08 -8.81
N VAL A 161 -10.56 5.79 -8.26
CA VAL A 161 -11.79 6.18 -8.96
C VAL A 161 -11.49 7.12 -10.14
N ILE A 162 -10.58 8.06 -9.95
CA ILE A 162 -10.11 8.96 -11.03
C ILE A 162 -9.44 8.16 -12.14
N ARG A 163 -8.63 7.14 -11.80
CA ARG A 163 -8.06 6.23 -12.79
C ARG A 163 -9.13 5.46 -13.57
N ALA A 164 -10.18 5.01 -12.88
CA ALA A 164 -11.29 4.31 -13.52
C ALA A 164 -12.09 5.21 -14.46
N ASP A 165 -12.19 6.51 -14.20
CA ASP A 165 -12.78 7.51 -15.10
C ASP A 165 -11.96 7.73 -16.39
N GLY A 166 -10.70 7.32 -16.41
CA GLY A 166 -9.82 7.36 -17.58
C GLY A 166 -8.67 8.38 -17.50
N ASP A 167 -8.41 8.97 -16.35
CA ASP A 167 -7.35 9.95 -16.18
C ASP A 167 -6.33 9.59 -15.07
N PRO A 168 -5.48 8.58 -15.34
CA PRO A 168 -4.44 8.20 -14.39
C PRO A 168 -3.39 9.29 -14.16
N ARG A 169 -3.17 10.18 -15.14
CA ARG A 169 -2.23 11.30 -15.00
C ARG A 169 -2.71 12.31 -13.97
N PHE A 170 -4.00 12.64 -13.98
CA PHE A 170 -4.55 13.55 -12.98
C PHE A 170 -4.49 12.95 -11.58
N ALA A 171 -4.76 11.66 -11.42
CA ALA A 171 -4.60 10.95 -10.15
C ALA A 171 -3.16 11.06 -9.61
N MET A 172 -2.16 10.90 -10.47
CA MET A 172 -0.75 11.11 -10.13
C MET A 172 -0.47 12.55 -9.74
N ILE A 173 -0.90 13.53 -10.53
CA ILE A 173 -0.65 14.95 -10.28
C ILE A 173 -1.25 15.39 -8.94
N SER A 174 -2.44 14.92 -8.59
CA SER A 174 -3.08 15.23 -7.30
C SER A 174 -2.27 14.72 -6.10
N THR A 175 -1.74 13.51 -6.20
CA THR A 175 -0.85 12.94 -5.17
C THR A 175 0.48 13.69 -5.09
N LEU A 176 1.10 13.97 -6.23
CA LEU A 176 2.36 14.73 -6.30
C LEU A 176 2.22 16.14 -5.72
N ALA A 177 1.13 16.84 -6.03
CA ALA A 177 0.89 18.17 -5.51
C ALA A 177 0.85 18.20 -3.98
N GLY A 178 0.14 17.24 -3.37
CA GLY A 178 0.09 17.08 -1.91
C GLY A 178 1.45 16.75 -1.31
N ALA A 179 2.17 15.81 -1.91
CA ALA A 179 3.49 15.38 -1.43
C ALA A 179 4.54 16.51 -1.53
N VAL A 180 4.58 17.23 -2.64
CA VAL A 180 5.50 18.35 -2.84
C VAL A 180 5.22 19.47 -1.84
N LEU A 181 3.95 19.82 -1.62
CA LEU A 181 3.58 20.81 -0.62
C LEU A 181 4.01 20.38 0.79
N ASN A 182 3.81 19.12 1.16
CA ASN A 182 4.26 18.59 2.43
C ASN A 182 5.78 18.71 2.59
N ILE A 183 6.56 18.30 1.60
CA ILE A 183 8.03 18.36 1.63
C ILE A 183 8.54 19.81 1.74
N ILE A 184 7.83 20.78 1.16
CA ILE A 184 8.18 22.20 1.25
C ILE A 184 7.83 22.75 2.65
N LEU A 185 6.66 22.42 3.18
CA LEU A 185 6.17 22.95 4.44
C LEU A 185 6.82 22.33 5.67
N ASP A 186 7.23 21.07 5.62
CA ASP A 186 7.86 20.38 6.74
C ASP A 186 9.05 21.15 7.33
N PRO A 187 10.11 21.49 6.54
CA PRO A 187 11.23 22.22 7.09
C PRO A 187 10.83 23.62 7.60
N ILE A 188 9.88 24.27 6.97
CA ILE A 188 9.41 25.60 7.40
C ILE A 188 8.75 25.50 8.77
N PHE A 189 7.83 24.56 8.97
CA PHE A 189 7.09 24.44 10.22
C PHE A 189 7.91 23.80 11.34
N ILE A 190 8.81 22.88 11.02
CA ILE A 190 9.64 22.19 12.01
C ILE A 190 10.83 23.07 12.43
N PHE A 191 11.57 23.64 11.48
CA PHE A 191 12.84 24.33 11.77
C PHE A 191 12.68 25.85 11.93
N GLU A 192 11.95 26.52 11.05
CA GLU A 192 11.77 27.99 11.10
C GLU A 192 10.73 28.39 12.14
N CYS A 193 9.52 27.82 12.07
CA CYS A 193 8.43 28.12 13.01
C CYS A 193 8.59 27.40 14.36
N LYS A 194 9.40 26.35 14.42
CA LYS A 194 9.62 25.50 15.63
C LYS A 194 8.32 24.97 16.25
N TRP A 195 7.39 24.56 15.39
CA TRP A 195 6.12 23.99 15.84
C TRP A 195 6.21 22.52 16.24
N GLY A 196 7.35 21.90 16.08
CA GLY A 196 7.59 20.52 16.50
C GLY A 196 6.70 19.51 15.78
N MET A 197 6.16 18.56 16.54
CA MET A 197 5.29 17.52 16.00
C MET A 197 3.98 18.08 15.44
N MET A 198 3.46 19.16 16.01
CA MET A 198 2.34 19.92 15.42
C MET A 198 2.68 20.41 14.02
N GLY A 199 3.87 20.96 13.81
CA GLY A 199 4.32 21.45 12.51
C GLY A 199 4.39 20.34 11.46
N ALA A 200 4.96 19.20 11.80
CA ALA A 200 5.00 18.02 10.92
C ALA A 200 3.59 17.54 10.55
N ALA A 201 2.71 17.44 11.55
CA ALA A 201 1.31 17.04 11.32
C ALA A 201 0.56 18.02 10.45
N VAL A 202 0.67 19.33 10.71
CA VAL A 202 -0.01 20.38 9.93
C VAL A 202 0.49 20.40 8.49
N ALA A 203 1.78 20.27 8.24
CA ALA A 203 2.34 20.17 6.89
C ALA A 203 1.75 18.98 6.12
N THR A 204 1.68 17.81 6.76
CA THR A 204 1.07 16.61 6.20
C THR A 204 -0.41 16.84 5.88
N VAL A 205 -1.17 17.39 6.81
CA VAL A 205 -2.61 17.66 6.65
C VAL A 205 -2.87 18.66 5.53
N LEU A 206 -2.07 19.71 5.40
CA LEU A 206 -2.21 20.69 4.31
C LEU A 206 -1.97 20.02 2.93
N GLY A 207 -0.98 19.13 2.82
CA GLY A 207 -0.78 18.33 1.62
C GLY A 207 -1.98 17.42 1.30
N GLN A 208 -2.57 16.81 2.31
CA GLN A 208 -3.77 15.97 2.18
C GLN A 208 -4.99 16.78 1.76
N ILE A 209 -5.16 17.99 2.29
CA ILE A 209 -6.24 18.93 1.90
C ILE A 209 -6.11 19.29 0.42
N VAL A 210 -4.91 19.57 -0.07
CA VAL A 210 -4.68 19.87 -1.49
C VAL A 210 -5.05 18.68 -2.36
N THR A 211 -4.62 17.48 -2.00
CA THR A 211 -4.97 16.24 -2.72
C THR A 211 -6.49 16.03 -2.75
N ALA A 212 -7.16 16.19 -1.61
CA ALA A 212 -8.60 16.06 -1.51
C ALA A 212 -9.35 17.13 -2.33
N ALA A 213 -8.89 18.37 -2.29
CA ALA A 213 -9.48 19.47 -3.07
C ALA A 213 -9.36 19.22 -4.58
N LEU A 214 -8.23 18.72 -5.05
CA LEU A 214 -8.04 18.33 -6.45
C LEU A 214 -8.94 17.16 -6.83
N ALA A 215 -9.15 16.18 -5.93
CA ALA A 215 -10.07 15.08 -6.15
C ALA A 215 -11.53 15.56 -6.26
N VAL A 216 -11.97 16.47 -5.40
CA VAL A 216 -13.31 17.10 -5.48
C VAL A 216 -13.47 17.86 -6.80
N TRP A 217 -12.47 18.65 -7.17
CA TRP A 217 -12.48 19.39 -8.43
C TRP A 217 -12.64 18.44 -9.64
N TYR A 218 -11.92 17.31 -9.62
CA TYR A 218 -12.03 16.31 -10.67
C TYR A 218 -13.40 15.63 -10.69
N LEU A 219 -13.97 15.29 -9.53
CA LEU A 219 -15.33 14.72 -9.44
C LEU A 219 -16.37 15.62 -10.08
N CYS A 220 -16.25 16.92 -9.93
CA CYS A 220 -17.14 17.90 -10.59
C CYS A 220 -16.97 17.93 -12.10
N ARG A 221 -15.84 17.46 -12.63
CA ARG A 221 -15.48 17.50 -14.05
C ARG A 221 -15.28 16.12 -14.67
N MET A 222 -15.70 15.06 -14.01
CA MET A 222 -15.62 13.68 -14.54
C MET A 222 -16.31 13.58 -15.89
N LYS A 223 -15.73 12.81 -16.79
CA LYS A 223 -16.17 12.67 -18.17
C LYS A 223 -17.05 11.45 -18.37
N THR A 224 -16.70 10.32 -17.75
CA THR A 224 -17.33 9.02 -18.03
C THR A 224 -18.32 8.62 -16.93
N VAL A 225 -17.92 8.72 -15.66
CA VAL A 225 -18.70 8.22 -14.52
C VAL A 225 -19.12 9.31 -13.55
N LYS A 226 -19.35 10.51 -14.03
CA LYS A 226 -19.78 11.63 -13.19
C LYS A 226 -21.09 11.31 -12.49
N PRO A 227 -21.10 11.23 -11.13
CA PRO A 227 -22.32 10.94 -10.39
C PRO A 227 -23.30 12.12 -10.48
N GLY A 228 -24.59 11.79 -10.66
CA GLY A 228 -25.68 12.76 -10.55
C GLY A 228 -26.15 12.91 -9.11
N LYS A 229 -27.07 13.87 -8.87
CA LYS A 229 -27.58 14.14 -7.51
C LYS A 229 -28.22 12.91 -6.84
N GLY A 230 -28.84 12.01 -7.62
CA GLY A 230 -29.46 10.78 -7.11
C GLY A 230 -28.48 9.63 -6.84
N ASP A 231 -27.24 9.73 -7.35
CA ASP A 231 -26.24 8.68 -7.24
C ASP A 231 -25.49 8.71 -5.91
N PHE A 232 -25.57 9.82 -5.17
CA PHE A 232 -24.97 9.97 -3.83
C PHE A 232 -25.76 9.29 -2.72
N ARG A 233 -26.49 8.23 -3.04
CA ARG A 233 -27.19 7.39 -2.07
C ARG A 233 -26.42 6.08 -1.88
N LEU A 234 -26.41 5.59 -0.65
CA LEU A 234 -25.86 4.26 -0.36
C LEU A 234 -26.80 3.19 -0.87
N HIS A 235 -26.37 2.47 -1.89
CA HIS A 235 -27.05 1.28 -2.40
C HIS A 235 -26.37 0.05 -1.78
N ALA A 236 -27.03 -0.62 -0.83
CA ALA A 236 -26.44 -1.73 -0.06
C ALA A 236 -25.84 -2.83 -0.94
N SER A 237 -26.50 -3.22 -2.02
CA SER A 237 -26.00 -4.24 -2.93
C SER A 237 -24.73 -3.81 -3.68
N LEU A 238 -24.67 -2.57 -4.15
CA LEU A 238 -23.49 -2.02 -4.82
C LEU A 238 -22.33 -1.83 -3.85
N CYS A 239 -22.61 -1.30 -2.66
CA CYS A 239 -21.60 -1.15 -1.61
C CYS A 239 -21.00 -2.51 -1.24
N THR A 240 -21.81 -3.55 -1.07
CA THR A 240 -21.32 -4.89 -0.75
C THR A 240 -20.44 -5.44 -1.85
N ARG A 241 -20.83 -5.35 -3.09
CA ARG A 241 -20.02 -5.81 -4.24
C ARG A 241 -18.69 -5.07 -4.33
N MET A 242 -18.73 -3.75 -4.21
CA MET A 242 -17.57 -2.88 -4.28
C MET A 242 -16.60 -3.17 -3.14
N LEU A 243 -17.08 -3.23 -1.90
CA LEU A 243 -16.25 -3.49 -0.72
C LEU A 243 -15.68 -4.91 -0.74
N THR A 244 -16.44 -5.90 -1.19
CA THR A 244 -15.96 -7.28 -1.34
C THR A 244 -14.76 -7.36 -2.30
N LEU A 245 -14.77 -6.63 -3.39
CA LEU A 245 -13.61 -6.51 -4.29
C LEU A 245 -12.44 -5.78 -3.63
N GLY A 246 -12.71 -4.83 -2.74
CA GLY A 246 -11.69 -4.04 -2.06
C GLY A 246 -11.03 -4.71 -0.86
N ILE A 247 -11.58 -5.82 -0.33
CA ILE A 247 -11.01 -6.51 0.85
C ILE A 247 -9.54 -6.91 0.62
N THR A 248 -9.16 -7.29 -0.58
CA THR A 248 -7.78 -7.61 -0.94
C THR A 248 -6.82 -6.46 -0.63
N SER A 249 -7.18 -5.25 -1.01
CA SER A 249 -6.40 -4.04 -0.73
C SER A 249 -6.36 -3.72 0.76
N PHE A 250 -7.48 -3.88 1.45
CA PHE A 250 -7.56 -3.73 2.91
C PHE A 250 -6.61 -4.69 3.64
N LEU A 251 -6.68 -5.98 3.31
CA LEU A 251 -5.81 -7.00 3.91
C LEU A 251 -4.33 -6.72 3.67
N SER A 252 -3.98 -6.26 2.47
CA SER A 252 -2.60 -5.90 2.12
C SER A 252 -2.04 -4.79 3.00
N GLN A 253 -2.84 -3.83 3.40
CA GLN A 253 -2.40 -2.72 4.26
C GLN A 253 -2.37 -3.12 5.73
N ILE A 254 -3.43 -3.77 6.23
CA ILE A 254 -3.51 -4.19 7.65
C ILE A 254 -2.45 -5.23 7.98
N SER A 255 -2.19 -6.19 7.09
CA SER A 255 -1.18 -7.22 7.30
C SER A 255 0.23 -6.66 7.39
N LEU A 256 0.52 -5.56 6.69
CA LEU A 256 1.81 -4.87 6.80
C LEU A 256 2.09 -4.47 8.25
N VAL A 257 1.13 -3.84 8.92
CA VAL A 257 1.25 -3.44 10.32
C VAL A 257 1.39 -4.64 11.25
N ALA A 258 0.56 -5.66 11.05
CA ALA A 258 0.61 -6.89 11.85
C ALA A 258 1.94 -7.62 11.67
N ALA A 259 2.44 -7.72 10.43
CA ALA A 259 3.73 -8.34 10.14
C ALA A 259 4.90 -7.56 10.76
N MET A 260 4.90 -6.23 10.66
CA MET A 260 5.93 -5.38 11.29
C MET A 260 5.92 -5.54 12.81
N ALA A 261 4.76 -5.56 13.45
CA ALA A 261 4.63 -5.78 14.89
C ALA A 261 5.16 -7.16 15.30
N ALA A 262 4.78 -8.21 14.57
CA ALA A 262 5.26 -9.57 14.81
C ALA A 262 6.78 -9.68 14.64
N ILE A 263 7.32 -9.15 13.56
CA ILE A 263 8.76 -9.15 13.28
C ILE A 263 9.53 -8.39 14.37
N ASN A 264 9.11 -7.20 14.73
CA ASN A 264 9.78 -6.39 15.76
C ASN A 264 9.78 -7.08 17.13
N ASN A 265 8.67 -7.70 17.53
CA ASN A 265 8.59 -8.45 18.77
C ASN A 265 9.51 -9.69 18.75
N MET A 266 9.58 -10.39 17.64
CA MET A 266 10.46 -11.56 17.51
C MET A 266 11.94 -11.16 17.45
N LEU A 267 12.28 -10.07 16.78
CA LEU A 267 13.64 -9.55 16.76
C LEU A 267 14.12 -9.15 18.16
N ARG A 268 13.26 -8.51 18.94
CA ARG A 268 13.58 -8.16 20.33
C ARG A 268 13.78 -9.40 21.19
N LYS A 269 12.85 -10.36 21.10
CA LYS A 269 12.89 -11.58 21.90
C LYS A 269 14.10 -12.45 21.57
N TYR A 270 14.33 -12.75 20.31
CA TYR A 270 15.39 -13.66 19.88
C TYR A 270 16.73 -12.98 19.69
N GLY A 271 16.78 -11.68 19.47
CA GLY A 271 18.00 -10.88 19.55
C GLY A 271 18.61 -10.89 20.96
N ALA A 272 17.78 -10.83 21.99
CA ALA A 272 18.22 -10.94 23.39
C ALA A 272 18.76 -12.33 23.76
N LEU A 273 18.48 -13.36 22.98
CA LEU A 273 18.95 -14.74 23.16
C LEU A 273 20.16 -15.07 22.27
N ASP A 274 20.55 -14.18 21.38
CA ASP A 274 21.70 -14.37 20.48
C ASP A 274 23.01 -14.08 21.19
N GLU A 275 24.08 -14.81 20.86
CA GLU A 275 25.40 -14.69 21.50
C GLU A 275 26.04 -13.30 21.30
N ILE A 276 25.81 -12.66 20.16
CA ILE A 276 26.38 -11.35 19.82
C ILE A 276 25.41 -10.22 20.22
N PHE A 277 24.14 -10.34 19.84
CA PHE A 277 23.15 -9.27 19.98
C PHE A 277 22.48 -9.23 21.36
N SER A 278 22.78 -10.17 22.27
CA SER A 278 22.44 -10.07 23.68
C SER A 278 23.29 -9.02 24.43
N GLN A 279 24.43 -8.63 23.85
CA GLN A 279 25.28 -7.59 24.41
C GLN A 279 24.64 -6.21 24.22
N GLU A 280 24.61 -5.40 25.28
CA GLU A 280 23.93 -4.09 25.29
C GLU A 280 24.37 -3.18 24.14
N GLN A 281 25.66 -3.20 23.79
CA GLN A 281 26.24 -2.39 22.72
C GLN A 281 25.79 -2.79 21.31
N TYR A 282 25.26 -4.00 21.12
CA TYR A 282 24.82 -4.53 19.81
C TYR A 282 23.34 -4.89 19.77
N ALA A 283 22.61 -4.69 20.85
CA ALA A 283 21.21 -5.10 20.98
C ALA A 283 20.26 -4.47 19.96
N GLN A 284 20.57 -3.28 19.47
CA GLN A 284 19.77 -2.55 18.50
C GLN A 284 19.97 -3.02 17.03
N ILE A 285 21.05 -3.75 16.74
CA ILE A 285 21.44 -4.12 15.37
C ILE A 285 20.36 -4.91 14.63
N PRO A 286 19.76 -5.98 15.19
CA PRO A 286 18.73 -6.73 14.47
C PRO A 286 17.55 -5.88 14.01
N MET A 287 17.04 -5.01 14.86
CA MET A 287 15.91 -4.13 14.52
C MET A 287 16.30 -3.08 13.49
N ALA A 288 17.49 -2.48 13.62
CA ALA A 288 17.97 -1.48 12.67
C ALA A 288 18.18 -2.07 11.28
N VAL A 289 18.79 -3.24 11.20
CA VAL A 289 19.06 -3.96 9.94
C VAL A 289 17.78 -4.37 9.25
N VAL A 290 16.88 -5.05 9.96
CA VAL A 290 15.60 -5.49 9.39
C VAL A 290 14.76 -4.28 8.99
N GLY A 291 14.84 -3.18 9.72
CA GLY A 291 14.22 -1.91 9.35
C GLY A 291 14.66 -1.41 7.96
N ILE A 292 15.96 -1.47 7.66
CA ILE A 292 16.49 -1.11 6.33
C ILE A 292 16.00 -2.08 5.24
N VAL A 293 16.06 -3.37 5.52
CA VAL A 293 15.58 -4.40 4.58
C VAL A 293 14.09 -4.21 4.26
N MET A 294 13.28 -3.90 5.26
CA MET A 294 11.86 -3.62 5.10
C MET A 294 11.59 -2.35 4.29
N LYS A 295 12.41 -1.31 4.43
CA LYS A 295 12.30 -0.10 3.59
C LYS A 295 12.59 -0.40 2.13
N PHE A 296 13.64 -1.15 1.85
CA PHE A 296 13.94 -1.61 0.49
C PHE A 296 12.78 -2.44 -0.07
N PHE A 297 12.29 -3.40 0.68
CA PHE A 297 11.12 -4.20 0.32
C PHE A 297 9.90 -3.34 0.02
N GLN A 298 9.61 -2.34 0.86
CA GLN A 298 8.48 -1.43 0.66
C GLN A 298 8.59 -0.62 -0.64
N ILE A 299 9.78 -0.17 -1.01
CA ILE A 299 10.01 0.52 -2.29
C ILE A 299 9.69 -0.41 -3.46
N VAL A 300 10.18 -1.63 -3.44
CA VAL A 300 9.92 -2.63 -4.49
C VAL A 300 8.42 -2.96 -4.58
N ILE A 301 7.79 -3.20 -3.45
CA ILE A 301 6.34 -3.48 -3.41
C ILE A 301 5.50 -2.28 -3.87
N SER A 302 5.94 -1.06 -3.63
CA SER A 302 5.26 0.13 -4.18
C SER A 302 5.25 0.13 -5.71
N ILE A 303 6.35 -0.30 -6.33
CA ILE A 303 6.42 -0.47 -7.79
C ILE A 303 5.46 -1.56 -8.25
N VAL A 304 5.48 -2.71 -7.59
CA VAL A 304 4.65 -3.87 -7.91
C VAL A 304 3.16 -3.55 -7.77
N VAL A 305 2.75 -3.03 -6.64
CA VAL A 305 1.35 -2.62 -6.41
C VAL A 305 0.94 -1.51 -7.38
N GLY A 306 1.82 -0.55 -7.64
CA GLY A 306 1.56 0.53 -8.59
C GLY A 306 1.32 0.01 -10.01
N MET A 307 2.07 -0.98 -10.43
CA MET A 307 1.89 -1.62 -11.74
C MET A 307 0.59 -2.41 -11.81
N ALA A 308 0.33 -3.27 -10.85
CA ALA A 308 -0.85 -4.13 -10.82
C ALA A 308 -2.15 -3.32 -10.59
N ALA A 309 -2.18 -2.46 -9.59
CA ALA A 309 -3.35 -1.63 -9.27
C ALA A 309 -3.60 -0.54 -10.34
N GLY A 310 -2.54 -0.01 -10.93
CA GLY A 310 -2.65 0.90 -12.07
C GLY A 310 -3.37 0.27 -13.27
N CYS A 311 -3.18 -1.02 -13.50
CA CYS A 311 -3.82 -1.76 -14.59
C CYS A 311 -5.26 -2.21 -14.30
N ILE A 312 -5.78 -2.06 -13.08
CA ILE A 312 -7.17 -2.46 -12.74
C ILE A 312 -8.20 -1.90 -13.74
N PRO A 313 -8.17 -0.61 -14.11
CA PRO A 313 -9.12 -0.07 -15.08
C PRO A 313 -9.06 -0.77 -16.44
N VAL A 314 -7.88 -1.09 -16.92
CA VAL A 314 -7.68 -1.73 -18.24
C VAL A 314 -8.14 -3.18 -18.20
N VAL A 315 -7.76 -3.91 -17.18
CA VAL A 315 -8.15 -5.32 -17.00
C VAL A 315 -9.65 -5.45 -16.77
N GLY A 316 -10.21 -4.67 -15.86
CA GLY A 316 -11.64 -4.68 -15.53
C GLY A 316 -12.53 -4.34 -16.71
N TYR A 317 -12.17 -3.31 -17.47
CA TYR A 317 -12.90 -2.92 -18.67
C TYR A 317 -12.92 -4.06 -19.71
N ASN A 318 -11.78 -4.63 -20.05
CA ASN A 318 -11.71 -5.71 -21.04
C ASN A 318 -12.41 -6.98 -20.56
N MET A 319 -12.37 -7.26 -19.24
CA MET A 319 -13.11 -8.39 -18.66
C MET A 319 -14.62 -8.17 -18.76
N GLY A 320 -15.11 -6.98 -18.40
CA GLY A 320 -16.51 -6.60 -18.53
C GLY A 320 -17.02 -6.61 -19.98
N ALA A 321 -16.17 -6.22 -20.91
CA ALA A 321 -16.46 -6.24 -22.35
C ALA A 321 -16.36 -7.65 -22.99
N GLY A 322 -16.03 -8.68 -22.22
CA GLY A 322 -15.89 -10.05 -22.72
C GLY A 322 -14.66 -10.31 -23.60
N LYS A 323 -13.70 -9.36 -23.63
CA LYS A 323 -12.49 -9.45 -24.45
C LYS A 323 -11.41 -10.31 -23.78
N LYS A 324 -11.68 -11.59 -23.60
CA LYS A 324 -10.82 -12.54 -22.85
C LYS A 324 -9.39 -12.64 -23.40
N THR A 325 -9.20 -12.57 -24.70
CA THR A 325 -7.86 -12.61 -25.33
C THR A 325 -7.00 -11.42 -24.86
N ARG A 326 -7.58 -10.23 -24.78
CA ARG A 326 -6.89 -9.04 -24.29
C ARG A 326 -6.59 -9.14 -22.77
N VAL A 327 -7.53 -9.68 -22.00
CA VAL A 327 -7.33 -9.94 -20.56
C VAL A 327 -6.19 -10.93 -20.34
N ARG A 328 -6.10 -11.99 -21.15
CA ARG A 328 -4.99 -12.94 -21.13
C ARG A 328 -3.65 -12.29 -21.46
N GLU A 329 -3.61 -11.45 -22.49
CA GLU A 329 -2.40 -10.69 -22.85
C GLU A 329 -1.96 -9.75 -21.74
N LEU A 330 -2.91 -9.03 -21.13
CA LEU A 330 -2.67 -8.16 -19.96
C LEU A 330 -2.08 -8.96 -18.80
N PHE A 331 -2.67 -10.11 -18.49
CA PHE A 331 -2.20 -10.97 -17.40
C PHE A 331 -0.78 -11.46 -17.63
N THR A 332 -0.50 -11.97 -18.83
CA THR A 332 0.85 -12.44 -19.20
C THR A 332 1.89 -11.32 -19.11
N LYS A 333 1.58 -10.16 -19.66
CA LYS A 333 2.49 -9.00 -19.61
C LYS A 333 2.69 -8.49 -18.17
N LEU A 334 1.62 -8.47 -17.38
CA LEU A 334 1.71 -8.05 -15.98
C LEU A 334 2.61 -9.01 -15.19
N LEU A 335 2.38 -10.31 -15.26
CA LEU A 335 3.21 -11.31 -14.58
C LEU A 335 4.68 -11.23 -15.01
N LEU A 336 4.93 -11.04 -16.30
CA LEU A 336 6.30 -10.91 -16.82
C LEU A 336 6.98 -9.64 -16.29
N CYS A 337 6.30 -8.50 -16.34
CA CYS A 337 6.86 -7.25 -15.83
C CYS A 337 7.13 -7.32 -14.33
N GLU A 338 6.24 -7.93 -13.57
CA GLU A 338 6.41 -8.10 -12.12
C GLU A 338 7.55 -9.07 -11.80
N ALA A 339 7.70 -10.14 -12.57
CA ALA A 339 8.84 -11.05 -12.44
C ALA A 339 10.17 -10.34 -12.76
N ILE A 340 10.20 -9.45 -13.75
CA ILE A 340 11.37 -8.63 -14.08
C ILE A 340 11.72 -7.67 -12.93
N VAL A 341 10.73 -6.99 -12.36
CA VAL A 341 10.94 -6.12 -11.19
C VAL A 341 11.48 -6.91 -10.01
N GLY A 342 10.92 -8.08 -9.74
CA GLY A 342 11.40 -9.00 -8.70
C GLY A 342 12.81 -9.48 -8.96
N ALA A 343 13.15 -9.80 -10.21
CA ALA A 343 14.49 -10.23 -10.60
C ALA A 343 15.53 -9.11 -10.43
N VAL A 344 15.20 -7.88 -10.82
CA VAL A 344 16.07 -6.72 -10.61
C VAL A 344 16.29 -6.46 -9.11
N ALA A 345 15.22 -6.51 -8.31
CA ALA A 345 15.32 -6.36 -6.87
C ALA A 345 16.18 -7.47 -6.23
N LEU A 346 16.02 -8.71 -6.70
CA LEU A 346 16.82 -9.85 -6.25
C LEU A 346 18.31 -9.67 -6.58
N VAL A 347 18.64 -9.25 -7.79
CA VAL A 347 20.03 -8.97 -8.20
C VAL A 347 20.65 -7.88 -7.34
N LEU A 348 19.90 -6.83 -7.02
CA LEU A 348 20.36 -5.76 -6.13
C LEU A 348 20.60 -6.28 -4.70
N ALA A 349 19.69 -7.06 -4.16
CA ALA A 349 19.78 -7.58 -2.79
C ALA A 349 20.89 -8.62 -2.63
N GLU A 350 21.08 -9.51 -3.61
CA GLU A 350 22.10 -10.57 -3.58
C GLU A 350 23.48 -10.08 -4.01
N GLY A 351 23.53 -9.27 -5.06
CA GLY A 351 24.79 -8.82 -5.67
C GLY A 351 25.41 -7.58 -5.04
N PHE A 352 24.57 -6.66 -4.56
CA PHE A 352 24.98 -5.34 -4.08
C PHE A 352 24.49 -4.98 -2.67
N PRO A 353 24.49 -5.90 -1.69
CA PRO A 353 23.94 -5.63 -0.37
C PRO A 353 24.72 -4.52 0.37
N ARG A 354 26.03 -4.44 0.21
CA ARG A 354 26.87 -3.40 0.84
C ARG A 354 26.53 -2.00 0.34
N GLN A 355 26.29 -1.86 -0.96
CA GLN A 355 25.88 -0.60 -1.57
C GLN A 355 24.50 -0.17 -1.09
N LEU A 356 23.56 -1.12 -0.94
CA LEU A 356 22.24 -0.84 -0.39
C LEU A 356 22.33 -0.38 1.07
N ILE A 357 23.14 -1.05 1.89
CA ILE A 357 23.41 -0.64 3.29
C ILE A 357 23.94 0.79 3.34
N ALA A 358 24.89 1.13 2.47
CA ALA A 358 25.47 2.48 2.39
C ALA A 358 24.44 3.54 1.98
N VAL A 359 23.57 3.23 1.01
CA VAL A 359 22.49 4.15 0.57
C VAL A 359 21.52 4.46 1.72
N PHE A 360 21.26 3.50 2.59
CA PHE A 360 20.40 3.70 3.77
C PHE A 360 21.13 4.30 4.98
N GLY A 361 22.37 4.81 4.80
CA GLY A 361 23.10 5.58 5.79
C GLY A 361 23.88 4.77 6.81
N ALA A 362 24.06 3.47 6.60
CA ALA A 362 24.76 2.56 7.52
C ALA A 362 26.14 2.14 7.04
N ALA A 363 26.84 3.00 6.29
CA ALA A 363 28.14 2.69 5.70
C ALA A 363 29.29 2.56 6.75
N ASN A 364 29.18 3.23 7.89
CA ASN A 364 30.20 3.32 8.93
C ASN A 364 29.87 2.56 10.22
N GLU A 365 28.99 1.59 10.12
CA GLU A 365 28.59 0.74 11.24
C GLU A 365 29.61 -0.37 11.55
N SER A 366 29.43 -1.06 12.67
CA SER A 366 30.30 -2.16 13.08
C SER A 366 30.32 -3.31 12.09
N GLY A 367 31.37 -4.16 12.14
CA GLY A 367 31.46 -5.37 11.34
C GLY A 367 30.27 -6.32 11.55
N TYR A 368 29.81 -6.47 12.78
CA TYR A 368 28.61 -7.28 13.10
C TYR A 368 27.35 -6.74 12.46
N TYR A 369 27.19 -5.42 12.39
CA TYR A 369 26.09 -4.78 11.68
C TYR A 369 26.13 -5.13 10.19
N THR A 370 27.29 -4.94 9.56
CA THR A 370 27.45 -5.19 8.11
C THR A 370 27.22 -6.66 7.76
N ASP A 371 27.76 -7.58 8.53
CA ASP A 371 27.63 -9.02 8.29
C ASP A 371 26.17 -9.48 8.46
N PHE A 372 25.50 -9.03 9.51
CA PHE A 372 24.08 -9.33 9.71
C PHE A 372 23.20 -8.68 8.64
N ALA A 373 23.50 -7.46 8.22
CA ALA A 373 22.78 -6.77 7.16
C ALA A 373 22.91 -7.47 5.80
N ILE A 374 24.10 -7.92 5.43
CA ILE A 374 24.32 -8.71 4.20
C ILE A 374 23.50 -10.01 4.27
N LYS A 375 23.55 -10.72 5.40
CA LYS A 375 22.77 -11.94 5.63
C LYS A 375 21.27 -11.65 5.53
N ALA A 376 20.80 -10.57 6.15
CA ALA A 376 19.38 -10.20 6.14
C ALA A 376 18.90 -9.84 4.73
N PHE A 377 19.63 -9.02 3.97
CA PHE A 377 19.27 -8.70 2.57
C PHE A 377 19.18 -9.95 1.71
N ARG A 378 20.17 -10.83 1.78
CA ARG A 378 20.22 -12.05 0.99
C ARG A 378 19.17 -13.08 1.38
N THR A 379 18.93 -13.25 2.68
CA THR A 379 17.98 -14.28 3.16
C THR A 379 16.54 -13.80 3.05
N TYR A 380 16.22 -12.62 3.56
CA TYR A 380 14.83 -12.14 3.61
C TYR A 380 14.25 -11.85 2.23
N LEU A 381 15.08 -11.42 1.28
CA LEU A 381 14.67 -11.02 -0.07
C LEU A 381 14.96 -12.08 -1.14
N CYS A 382 15.41 -13.29 -0.77
CA CYS A 382 15.82 -14.31 -1.75
C CYS A 382 14.68 -14.79 -2.67
N MET A 383 13.44 -14.69 -2.24
CA MET A 383 12.25 -15.07 -3.04
C MET A 383 11.46 -13.85 -3.56
N MET A 384 12.15 -12.76 -3.82
CA MET A 384 11.53 -11.50 -4.23
C MET A 384 10.74 -11.61 -5.54
N VAL A 385 11.18 -12.45 -6.46
CA VAL A 385 10.45 -12.72 -7.71
C VAL A 385 9.07 -13.33 -7.42
N LEU A 386 9.03 -14.31 -6.53
CA LEU A 386 7.77 -14.96 -6.13
C LEU A 386 6.86 -14.00 -5.37
N ALA A 387 7.42 -13.15 -4.50
CA ALA A 387 6.67 -12.11 -3.79
C ALA A 387 5.96 -11.16 -4.75
N CYS A 388 6.67 -10.69 -5.79
CA CYS A 388 6.12 -9.81 -6.82
C CYS A 388 5.01 -10.49 -7.63
N VAL A 389 5.24 -11.73 -8.07
CA VAL A 389 4.26 -12.50 -8.84
C VAL A 389 3.01 -12.81 -8.00
N ASN A 390 3.16 -13.18 -6.74
CA ASN A 390 2.04 -13.42 -5.84
C ASN A 390 1.17 -12.15 -5.68
N LYS A 391 1.82 -11.01 -5.46
CA LYS A 391 1.15 -9.72 -5.30
C LYS A 391 0.36 -9.34 -6.56
N ALA A 392 0.98 -9.49 -7.73
CA ALA A 392 0.34 -9.26 -9.01
C ALA A 392 -0.87 -10.17 -9.22
N CYS A 393 -0.75 -11.44 -8.84
CA CYS A 393 -1.80 -12.44 -9.03
C CYS A 393 -3.08 -12.05 -8.27
N PHE A 394 -3.01 -11.71 -6.98
CA PHE A 394 -4.24 -11.41 -6.26
C PHE A 394 -4.83 -10.03 -6.61
N ILE A 395 -4.02 -9.05 -6.98
CA ILE A 395 -4.54 -7.76 -7.50
C ILE A 395 -5.21 -7.97 -8.87
N PHE A 396 -4.64 -8.80 -9.73
CA PHE A 396 -5.27 -9.15 -11.01
C PHE A 396 -6.61 -9.86 -10.82
N LEU A 397 -6.71 -10.81 -9.90
CA LEU A 397 -7.96 -11.47 -9.56
C LEU A 397 -9.03 -10.49 -9.05
N GLN A 398 -8.62 -9.48 -8.29
CA GLN A 398 -9.48 -8.36 -7.90
C GLN A 398 -9.98 -7.59 -9.13
N ALA A 399 -9.09 -7.29 -10.07
CA ALA A 399 -9.41 -6.53 -11.29
C ALA A 399 -10.40 -7.26 -12.22
N VAL A 400 -10.33 -8.57 -12.30
CA VAL A 400 -11.28 -9.38 -13.09
C VAL A 400 -12.59 -9.69 -12.37
N GLY A 401 -12.75 -9.22 -11.15
CA GLY A 401 -13.98 -9.38 -10.35
C GLY A 401 -14.08 -10.69 -9.57
N LYS A 402 -12.99 -11.46 -9.48
CA LYS A 402 -12.94 -12.70 -8.66
C LYS A 402 -12.61 -12.38 -7.20
N ALA A 403 -13.55 -11.72 -6.52
CA ALA A 403 -13.36 -11.23 -5.16
C ALA A 403 -12.97 -12.33 -4.17
N PHE A 404 -13.64 -13.47 -4.19
CA PHE A 404 -13.35 -14.57 -3.27
C PHE A 404 -11.93 -15.12 -3.47
N SER A 405 -11.54 -15.41 -4.71
CA SER A 405 -10.20 -15.95 -5.02
C SER A 405 -9.09 -14.96 -4.67
N SER A 406 -9.31 -13.68 -4.97
CA SER A 406 -8.39 -12.59 -4.62
C SER A 406 -8.21 -12.47 -3.10
N THR A 407 -9.32 -12.42 -2.37
CA THR A 407 -9.32 -12.31 -0.90
C THR A 407 -8.67 -13.53 -0.25
N MET A 408 -9.00 -14.73 -0.70
CA MET A 408 -8.41 -15.96 -0.15
C MET A 408 -6.90 -16.01 -0.35
N LEU A 409 -6.42 -15.72 -1.55
CA LEU A 409 -4.99 -15.71 -1.83
C LEU A 409 -4.26 -14.64 -1.02
N SER A 410 -4.84 -13.45 -0.93
CA SER A 410 -4.31 -12.35 -0.12
C SER A 410 -4.29 -12.70 1.37
N MET A 411 -5.38 -13.27 1.91
CA MET A 411 -5.45 -13.69 3.31
C MET A 411 -4.38 -14.74 3.64
N VAL A 412 -4.23 -15.74 2.79
CA VAL A 412 -3.23 -16.79 2.98
C VAL A 412 -1.81 -16.20 2.98
N ARG A 413 -1.49 -15.37 2.00
CA ARG A 413 -0.16 -14.75 1.88
C ARG A 413 0.14 -13.77 3.02
N GLU A 414 -0.79 -12.87 3.28
CA GLU A 414 -0.53 -11.71 4.13
C GLU A 414 -0.71 -12.05 5.62
N VAL A 415 -1.75 -12.79 5.96
CA VAL A 415 -2.10 -13.08 7.35
C VAL A 415 -1.61 -14.45 7.79
N VAL A 416 -2.05 -15.53 7.13
CA VAL A 416 -1.77 -16.89 7.59
C VAL A 416 -0.28 -17.20 7.49
N PHE A 417 0.33 -16.99 6.34
CA PHE A 417 1.76 -17.27 6.16
C PHE A 417 2.64 -16.08 6.59
N GLY A 418 2.30 -14.84 6.23
CA GLY A 418 3.12 -13.67 6.54
C GLY A 418 3.30 -13.47 8.04
N VAL A 419 2.22 -13.27 8.76
CA VAL A 419 2.26 -13.11 10.22
C VAL A 419 2.55 -14.44 10.92
N GLY A 420 1.92 -15.52 10.46
CA GLY A 420 2.06 -16.84 11.07
C GLY A 420 3.50 -17.36 11.09
N PHE A 421 4.22 -17.28 9.98
CA PHE A 421 5.63 -17.72 9.94
C PHE A 421 6.58 -16.72 10.62
N ALA A 422 6.26 -15.43 10.64
CA ALA A 422 7.01 -14.46 11.43
C ALA A 422 7.00 -14.79 12.93
N LEU A 423 5.92 -15.40 13.42
CA LEU A 423 5.79 -15.83 14.82
C LEU A 423 6.29 -17.27 15.06
N LEU A 424 6.14 -18.15 14.09
CA LEU A 424 6.41 -19.57 14.22
C LEU A 424 7.88 -19.94 14.01
N LEU A 425 8.48 -19.49 12.89
CA LEU A 425 9.84 -19.90 12.51
C LEU A 425 10.92 -19.47 13.52
N PRO A 426 10.84 -18.32 14.19
CA PRO A 426 11.82 -17.98 15.23
C PRO A 426 11.87 -18.97 16.40
N ARG A 427 10.78 -19.70 16.66
CA ARG A 427 10.77 -20.75 17.71
C ARG A 427 11.71 -21.90 17.41
N PHE A 428 11.95 -22.18 16.13
CA PHE A 428 12.81 -23.29 15.68
C PHE A 428 14.21 -22.85 15.26
N PHE A 429 14.35 -21.65 14.71
CA PHE A 429 15.57 -21.12 14.11
C PHE A 429 16.12 -19.86 14.80
N GLY A 430 15.51 -19.44 15.90
CA GLY A 430 15.92 -18.23 16.61
C GLY A 430 15.82 -16.98 15.75
N LEU A 431 16.83 -16.12 15.80
CA LEU A 431 16.87 -14.88 15.06
C LEU A 431 16.78 -15.07 13.52
N ASP A 432 17.42 -16.13 13.01
CA ASP A 432 17.37 -16.47 11.58
C ASP A 432 15.97 -16.85 11.12
N GLY A 433 15.14 -17.39 12.01
CA GLY A 433 13.74 -17.69 11.73
C GLY A 433 12.93 -16.47 11.32
N VAL A 434 13.26 -15.28 11.83
CA VAL A 434 12.64 -14.03 11.39
C VAL A 434 12.98 -13.76 9.92
N LEU A 435 14.22 -13.99 9.52
CA LEU A 435 14.67 -13.78 8.14
C LEU A 435 14.06 -14.80 7.17
N TYR A 436 13.77 -16.02 7.64
CA TYR A 436 13.15 -17.08 6.81
C TYR A 436 11.65 -16.88 6.62
N SER A 437 11.00 -16.08 7.45
CA SER A 437 9.53 -15.96 7.45
C SER A 437 8.96 -15.52 6.10
N MET A 438 9.56 -14.55 5.46
CA MET A 438 9.08 -14.02 4.19
C MET A 438 9.34 -14.99 3.01
N PRO A 439 10.56 -15.53 2.80
CA PRO A 439 10.80 -16.49 1.73
C PRO A 439 9.89 -17.71 1.81
N VAL A 440 9.71 -18.29 2.99
CA VAL A 440 8.82 -19.45 3.19
C VAL A 440 7.37 -19.09 2.86
N SER A 441 6.89 -17.94 3.31
CA SER A 441 5.55 -17.45 2.99
C SER A 441 5.34 -17.30 1.49
N ASP A 442 6.30 -16.74 0.79
CA ASP A 442 6.20 -16.50 -0.65
C ASP A 442 6.27 -17.77 -1.48
N VAL A 443 7.10 -18.74 -1.09
CA VAL A 443 7.17 -20.05 -1.77
C VAL A 443 5.85 -20.81 -1.62
N LEU A 444 5.32 -20.91 -0.41
CA LEU A 444 4.07 -21.62 -0.16
C LEU A 444 2.87 -20.93 -0.82
N THR A 445 2.83 -19.62 -0.79
CA THR A 445 1.81 -18.85 -1.50
C THR A 445 1.91 -19.04 -3.01
N PHE A 446 3.12 -19.08 -3.56
CA PHE A 446 3.33 -19.27 -5.00
C PHE A 446 2.81 -20.63 -5.47
N VAL A 447 2.93 -21.68 -4.68
CA VAL A 447 2.35 -22.99 -5.01
C VAL A 447 0.83 -22.88 -5.23
N ILE A 448 0.15 -22.15 -4.34
CA ILE A 448 -1.29 -21.90 -4.48
C ILE A 448 -1.56 -20.96 -5.65
N ALA A 449 -0.79 -19.89 -5.78
CA ALA A 449 -0.91 -18.91 -6.86
C ALA A 449 -0.69 -19.53 -8.23
N ALA A 450 0.26 -20.45 -8.38
CA ALA A 450 0.50 -21.18 -9.63
C ALA A 450 -0.74 -21.97 -10.06
N GLY A 451 -1.41 -22.65 -9.13
CA GLY A 451 -2.69 -23.30 -9.41
C GLY A 451 -3.76 -22.32 -9.88
N MET A 452 -3.86 -21.15 -9.23
CA MET A 452 -4.80 -20.11 -9.63
C MET A 452 -4.45 -19.47 -10.98
N ILE A 453 -3.17 -19.28 -11.27
CA ILE A 453 -2.69 -18.79 -12.57
C ILE A 453 -3.10 -19.76 -13.68
N VAL A 454 -2.83 -21.04 -13.52
CA VAL A 454 -3.21 -22.08 -14.50
C VAL A 454 -4.73 -22.10 -14.70
N LYS A 455 -5.49 -22.07 -13.61
CA LYS A 455 -6.96 -22.00 -13.68
C LYS A 455 -7.43 -20.76 -14.43
N THR A 456 -6.85 -19.60 -14.14
CA THR A 456 -7.21 -18.33 -14.80
C THR A 456 -6.92 -18.39 -16.30
N TYR A 457 -5.77 -18.93 -16.71
CA TYR A 457 -5.46 -19.11 -18.14
C TYR A 457 -6.43 -20.08 -18.82
N ARG A 458 -6.81 -21.17 -18.17
CA ARG A 458 -7.82 -22.10 -18.72
C ARG A 458 -9.17 -21.41 -18.94
N GLU A 459 -9.64 -20.62 -17.98
CA GLU A 459 -10.90 -19.90 -18.09
C GLU A 459 -10.86 -18.80 -19.17
N LEU A 460 -9.72 -18.15 -19.36
CA LEU A 460 -9.52 -17.14 -20.39
C LEU A 460 -9.35 -17.77 -21.80
N ASN A 461 -8.97 -19.04 -21.89
CA ASN A 461 -8.82 -19.77 -23.15
C ASN A 461 -10.12 -20.41 -23.63
N THR A 462 -11.14 -20.54 -22.78
CA THR A 462 -12.45 -21.06 -23.17
C THR A 462 -13.24 -20.03 -23.99
N GLU A 463 -12.74 -19.69 -25.18
CA GLU A 463 -13.50 -19.07 -26.24
C GLU A 463 -14.06 -20.19 -27.13
N GLY A 464 -15.36 -20.42 -27.06
CA GLY A 464 -16.01 -21.29 -28.04
C GLY A 464 -17.09 -22.26 -27.54
N ALA A 465 -17.53 -22.19 -26.29
CA ALA A 465 -18.54 -23.12 -25.80
C ALA A 465 -19.84 -22.47 -25.31
N THR A 466 -20.23 -21.32 -25.88
CA THR A 466 -21.56 -20.73 -25.62
C THR A 466 -22.04 -19.90 -26.81
N VAL A 467 -22.15 -20.54 -27.98
CA VAL A 467 -23.16 -20.20 -29.00
C VAL A 467 -23.57 -21.52 -29.62
N LEU A 468 -24.48 -22.20 -29.01
CA LEU A 468 -25.48 -23.10 -29.59
C LEU A 468 -26.72 -23.05 -28.72
#